data_48703d04142820adccefc02739912c7f
#
_entry.id   48703d04142820adccefc02739912c7f
#
_cell.length_a   1.000
_cell.length_b   1.000
_cell.length_c   1.000
_cell.angle_alpha   90.00
_cell.angle_beta   90.00
_cell.angle_gamma   90.00
#
_symmetry.space_group_name_H-M   'P 1'
#
loop_
_entity.id
_entity.type
_entity.pdbx_description
1 polymer ?
#
loop_
_entity_poly.entity_id
_entity_poly.type
_entity_poly.pdbx_seq_one_letter_code
_entity_poly.pdbx_strand_id
1 'polypeptide(L)'
;DYCKGNFGSCMVDEDRTSFYRDSVKAKAAYITDKTGLVVARSILFTDVTDQDGNKWRLLERQYSSGGDDVLKRLLIDKLIQGDYIDGYKIVGASCHEANAFVDIHGNSLSDRKFEIDCDLELEDTLSYQDSFKWYSYNLNKAYNYENSHFSYNLDTTDLNLYGDTDGDEDDREWDDYHQYYCDD
;
A
#
# COMPACT_ATOMS: atom_id res chain seq x y z
N ASP A 1 -5.65 -1.79 -17.57
CA ASP A 1 -5.90 -0.49 -18.21
C ASP A 1 -6.57 0.55 -17.30
N TYR A 2 -6.95 0.17 -16.10
CA TYR A 2 -7.49 1.10 -15.10
C TYR A 2 -6.43 2.07 -14.56
N CYS A 3 -5.16 1.73 -14.74
CA CYS A 3 -4.02 2.58 -14.35
C CYS A 3 -3.80 3.77 -15.28
N LYS A 4 -4.47 3.83 -16.43
CA LYS A 4 -4.40 4.97 -17.35
C LYS A 4 -5.36 6.10 -17.00
N GLY A 5 -6.09 5.98 -15.89
CA GLY A 5 -6.78 7.10 -15.29
C GLY A 5 -5.76 8.10 -14.74
N ASN A 6 -6.19 9.34 -14.57
CA ASN A 6 -5.38 10.43 -14.03
C ASN A 6 -5.20 10.26 -12.51
N PHE A 7 -4.70 9.08 -12.09
CA PHE A 7 -4.38 8.77 -10.70
C PHE A 7 -2.88 8.94 -10.52
N GLY A 8 -2.44 9.98 -9.90
CA GLY A 8 -1.05 10.08 -9.46
C GLY A 8 -0.72 8.86 -8.56
N SER A 9 0.20 8.02 -8.97
CA SER A 9 0.65 6.87 -8.19
C SER A 9 2.09 6.58 -8.54
N CYS A 10 2.94 6.49 -7.52
CA CYS A 10 4.34 6.08 -7.68
C CYS A 10 4.51 4.65 -8.21
N MET A 11 3.41 3.87 -8.27
CA MET A 11 3.39 2.49 -8.77
C MET A 11 2.87 2.39 -10.20
N VAL A 12 2.71 3.51 -10.92
CA VAL A 12 2.36 3.49 -12.35
C VAL A 12 3.57 2.98 -13.12
N ASP A 13 3.33 2.00 -14.00
CA ASP A 13 4.33 1.36 -14.85
C ASP A 13 5.34 0.43 -14.12
N GLU A 14 5.21 0.23 -12.82
CA GLU A 14 6.00 -0.75 -12.08
C GLU A 14 5.38 -2.16 -12.22
N ASP A 15 6.18 -3.15 -12.59
CA ASP A 15 5.76 -4.57 -12.62
C ASP A 15 5.87 -5.22 -11.22
N ARG A 16 5.38 -4.51 -10.20
CA ARG A 16 5.43 -4.92 -8.79
C ARG A 16 4.04 -5.19 -8.25
N THR A 17 3.17 -5.74 -9.08
CA THR A 17 1.75 -5.93 -8.74
C THR A 17 1.42 -7.36 -8.29
N SER A 18 2.39 -8.27 -8.29
CA SER A 18 2.16 -9.69 -8.00
C SER A 18 1.50 -9.90 -6.64
N PHE A 19 1.99 -9.25 -5.58
CA PHE A 19 1.41 -9.35 -4.25
C PHE A 19 -0.08 -8.96 -4.26
N TYR A 20 -0.43 -7.83 -4.86
CA TYR A 20 -1.82 -7.35 -4.88
C TYR A 20 -2.73 -8.16 -5.78
N ARG A 21 -2.18 -8.76 -6.85
CA ARG A 21 -2.94 -9.57 -7.79
C ARG A 21 -3.20 -10.97 -7.25
N ASP A 22 -2.21 -11.57 -6.62
CA ASP A 22 -2.16 -13.00 -6.33
C ASP A 22 -2.44 -13.30 -4.84
N SER A 23 -2.25 -12.32 -3.94
CA SER A 23 -2.59 -12.47 -2.53
C SER A 23 -4.10 -12.52 -2.30
N VAL A 24 -4.54 -13.47 -1.46
CA VAL A 24 -5.94 -13.54 -1.02
C VAL A 24 -6.28 -12.49 0.04
N LYS A 25 -5.27 -11.85 0.63
CA LYS A 25 -5.39 -10.88 1.73
C LYS A 25 -5.38 -9.42 1.27
N ALA A 26 -5.09 -9.18 0.00
CA ALA A 26 -5.15 -7.86 -0.60
C ALA A 26 -6.23 -7.82 -1.70
N LYS A 27 -7.04 -6.77 -1.69
CA LYS A 27 -8.12 -6.57 -2.66
C LYS A 27 -8.12 -5.12 -3.14
N ALA A 28 -8.49 -4.91 -4.40
CA ALA A 28 -8.75 -3.57 -4.90
C ALA A 28 -10.18 -3.14 -4.53
N ALA A 29 -10.30 -2.04 -3.80
CA ALA A 29 -11.56 -1.35 -3.56
C ALA A 29 -11.66 -0.16 -4.52
N TYR A 30 -12.78 0.01 -5.21
CA TYR A 30 -12.96 1.09 -6.16
C TYR A 30 -14.41 1.50 -6.34
N ILE A 31 -14.62 2.71 -6.85
CA ILE A 31 -15.90 3.20 -7.36
C ILE A 31 -15.76 3.59 -8.83
N THR A 32 -16.83 3.40 -9.57
CA THR A 32 -16.92 3.78 -10.98
C THR A 32 -17.96 4.88 -11.17
N ASP A 33 -17.76 5.68 -12.21
CA ASP A 33 -18.80 6.57 -12.71
C ASP A 33 -19.87 5.80 -13.51
N LYS A 34 -20.84 6.55 -14.07
CA LYS A 34 -21.94 5.99 -14.86
C LYS A 34 -21.48 5.31 -16.15
N THR A 35 -20.29 5.59 -16.62
CA THR A 35 -19.71 4.99 -17.81
C THR A 35 -18.91 3.72 -17.51
N GLY A 36 -18.74 3.40 -16.22
CA GLY A 36 -17.91 2.29 -15.77
C GLY A 36 -16.43 2.63 -15.60
N LEU A 37 -16.05 3.92 -15.75
CA LEU A 37 -14.69 4.37 -15.50
C LEU A 37 -14.43 4.41 -14.00
N VAL A 38 -13.29 3.85 -13.54
CA VAL A 38 -12.84 3.96 -12.15
C VAL A 38 -12.50 5.41 -11.85
N VAL A 39 -13.12 5.99 -10.82
CA VAL A 39 -12.93 7.38 -10.38
C VAL A 39 -12.30 7.51 -9.00
N ALA A 40 -12.32 6.46 -8.20
CA ALA A 40 -11.51 6.36 -6.98
C ALA A 40 -11.15 4.90 -6.72
N ARG A 41 -9.98 4.66 -6.11
CA ARG A 41 -9.49 3.33 -5.76
C ARG A 41 -8.61 3.35 -4.54
N SER A 42 -8.46 2.18 -3.92
CA SER A 42 -7.49 1.92 -2.85
C SER A 42 -7.23 0.43 -2.75
N ILE A 43 -6.17 0.05 -2.05
CA ILE A 43 -5.94 -1.34 -1.63
C ILE A 43 -6.63 -1.55 -0.28
N LEU A 44 -7.33 -2.67 -0.15
CA LEU A 44 -7.92 -3.16 1.08
C LEU A 44 -7.14 -4.40 1.54
N PHE A 45 -6.45 -4.29 2.66
CA PHE A 45 -5.88 -5.43 3.36
C PHE A 45 -6.96 -6.07 4.23
N THR A 46 -7.29 -7.34 3.97
CA THR A 46 -8.44 -8.01 4.59
C THR A 46 -8.10 -8.81 5.84
N ASP A 47 -6.83 -9.00 6.13
CA ASP A 47 -6.34 -9.79 7.27
C ASP A 47 -5.06 -9.18 7.85
N VAL A 48 -5.21 -8.07 8.53
CA VAL A 48 -4.13 -7.40 9.25
C VAL A 48 -4.20 -7.78 10.71
N THR A 49 -3.07 -8.02 11.36
CA THR A 49 -3.01 -8.33 12.78
C THR A 49 -2.30 -7.21 13.53
N ASP A 50 -2.83 -6.77 14.67
CA ASP A 50 -2.15 -5.81 15.53
C ASP A 50 -1.28 -6.51 16.59
N GLN A 51 -0.52 -5.73 17.37
CA GLN A 51 0.38 -6.23 18.44
C GLN A 51 -0.34 -6.99 19.54
N ASP A 52 -1.64 -6.82 19.69
CA ASP A 52 -2.48 -7.49 20.68
C ASP A 52 -3.16 -8.75 20.11
N GLY A 53 -2.91 -9.07 18.84
CA GLY A 53 -3.48 -10.21 18.11
C GLY A 53 -4.89 -9.96 17.54
N ASN A 54 -5.39 -8.72 17.59
CA ASN A 54 -6.69 -8.41 16.99
C ASN A 54 -6.56 -8.34 15.46
N LYS A 55 -7.63 -8.73 14.80
CA LYS A 55 -7.73 -8.71 13.34
C LYS A 55 -8.39 -7.44 12.85
N TRP A 56 -7.87 -6.90 11.75
CA TRP A 56 -8.31 -5.66 11.13
C TRP A 56 -8.44 -5.82 9.63
N ARG A 57 -9.41 -5.11 9.05
CA ARG A 57 -9.54 -4.86 7.62
C ARG A 57 -9.20 -3.39 7.40
N LEU A 58 -8.02 -3.14 6.83
CA LEU A 58 -7.48 -1.78 6.70
C LEU A 58 -7.47 -1.33 5.24
N LEU A 59 -8.09 -0.17 4.98
CA LEU A 59 -8.03 0.49 3.68
C LEU A 59 -6.79 1.38 3.64
N GLU A 60 -5.95 1.14 2.64
CA GLU A 60 -4.73 1.91 2.39
C GLU A 60 -5.02 3.28 1.76
N ARG A 61 -3.98 4.03 1.39
CA ARG A 61 -4.07 5.34 0.74
C ARG A 61 -5.07 5.30 -0.42
N GLN A 62 -5.96 6.28 -0.43
CA GLN A 62 -6.97 6.39 -1.46
C GLN A 62 -6.47 7.30 -2.59
N TYR A 63 -6.75 6.92 -3.81
CA TYR A 63 -6.49 7.66 -5.02
C TYR A 63 -7.80 8.00 -5.72
N SER A 64 -7.88 9.17 -6.32
CA SER A 64 -9.07 9.60 -7.07
C SER A 64 -8.68 10.34 -8.33
N SER A 65 -9.57 10.35 -9.29
CA SER A 65 -9.40 11.13 -10.51
C SER A 65 -9.26 12.62 -10.17
N GLY A 66 -8.17 13.24 -10.61
CA GLY A 66 -7.89 14.65 -10.32
C GLY A 66 -7.59 14.97 -8.85
N GLY A 67 -7.26 13.96 -8.02
CA GLY A 67 -6.95 14.19 -6.60
C GLY A 67 -8.17 14.53 -5.72
N ASP A 68 -9.39 14.31 -6.20
CA ASP A 68 -10.64 14.74 -5.54
C ASP A 68 -10.88 14.01 -4.21
N ASP A 69 -10.77 14.73 -3.11
CA ASP A 69 -10.99 14.19 -1.75
C ASP A 69 -12.45 13.81 -1.49
N VAL A 70 -13.42 14.38 -2.20
CA VAL A 70 -14.84 13.98 -2.08
C VAL A 70 -15.01 12.55 -2.56
N LEU A 71 -14.38 12.17 -3.66
CA LEU A 71 -14.41 10.82 -4.18
C LEU A 71 -13.71 9.82 -3.25
N LYS A 72 -12.57 10.22 -2.65
CA LYS A 72 -11.87 9.39 -1.65
C LYS A 72 -12.74 9.13 -0.42
N ARG A 73 -13.37 10.18 0.11
CA ARG A 73 -14.30 10.06 1.25
C ARG A 73 -15.52 9.22 0.90
N LEU A 74 -16.09 9.38 -0.30
CA LEU A 74 -17.20 8.56 -0.76
C LEU A 74 -16.82 7.07 -0.81
N LEU A 75 -15.62 6.74 -1.25
CA LEU A 75 -15.13 5.35 -1.24
C LEU A 75 -15.08 4.81 0.19
N ILE A 76 -14.49 5.56 1.12
CA ILE A 76 -14.43 5.18 2.55
C ILE A 76 -15.82 4.98 3.12
N ASP A 77 -16.73 5.94 2.94
CA ASP A 77 -18.09 5.89 3.48
C ASP A 77 -18.87 4.66 2.98
N LYS A 78 -18.70 4.32 1.70
CA LYS A 78 -19.34 3.14 1.12
C LYS A 78 -18.79 1.84 1.71
N LEU A 79 -17.50 1.78 1.98
CA LEU A 79 -16.88 0.61 2.60
C LEU A 79 -17.26 0.46 4.08
N ILE A 80 -17.40 1.56 4.82
CA ILE A 80 -17.92 1.55 6.19
C ILE A 80 -19.39 1.11 6.20
N GLN A 81 -20.23 1.68 5.34
CA GLN A 81 -21.65 1.32 5.24
C GLN A 81 -21.87 -0.16 4.89
N GLY A 82 -20.99 -0.73 4.08
CA GLY A 82 -21.02 -2.13 3.69
C GLY A 82 -20.38 -3.09 4.68
N ASP A 83 -19.85 -2.61 5.79
CA ASP A 83 -19.07 -3.39 6.77
C ASP A 83 -17.87 -4.11 6.14
N TYR A 84 -17.14 -3.42 5.26
CA TYR A 84 -15.95 -3.99 4.59
C TYR A 84 -14.63 -3.65 5.26
N ILE A 85 -14.59 -2.58 6.07
CA ILE A 85 -13.37 -2.08 6.72
C ILE A 85 -13.58 -1.80 8.20
N ASP A 86 -12.51 -1.92 8.98
CA ASP A 86 -12.45 -1.57 10.40
C ASP A 86 -11.65 -0.29 10.63
N GLY A 87 -10.81 0.07 9.65
CA GLY A 87 -10.02 1.29 9.67
C GLY A 87 -9.52 1.66 8.28
N TYR A 88 -9.01 2.87 8.16
CA TYR A 88 -8.52 3.40 6.89
C TYR A 88 -7.39 4.40 7.10
N LYS A 89 -6.52 4.54 6.11
CA LYS A 89 -5.48 5.57 6.08
C LYS A 89 -6.12 6.93 5.92
N ILE A 90 -5.68 7.90 6.71
CA ILE A 90 -6.22 9.27 6.69
C ILE A 90 -6.14 9.84 5.26
N VAL A 91 -7.23 10.47 4.81
CA VAL A 91 -7.26 11.12 3.49
C VAL A 91 -6.20 12.22 3.44
N GLY A 92 -5.36 12.18 2.42
CA GLY A 92 -4.24 13.12 2.26
C GLY A 92 -2.93 12.68 2.93
N ALA A 93 -2.92 11.59 3.72
CA ALA A 93 -1.69 11.04 4.24
C ALA A 93 -0.79 10.54 3.09
N SER A 94 0.51 10.78 3.21
CA SER A 94 1.49 10.35 2.22
C SER A 94 1.74 8.84 2.29
N CYS A 95 2.38 8.27 1.25
CA CYS A 95 2.83 6.88 1.27
C CYS A 95 3.91 6.62 2.34
N HIS A 96 4.64 7.67 2.76
CA HIS A 96 5.68 7.56 3.79
C HIS A 96 5.14 7.48 5.22
N GLU A 97 3.88 7.88 5.44
CA GLU A 97 3.24 7.86 6.77
C GLU A 97 2.64 6.49 7.05
N ALA A 98 3.49 5.50 7.34
CA ALA A 98 3.10 4.10 7.49
C ALA A 98 2.11 3.80 8.64
N ASN A 99 1.95 4.73 9.57
CA ASN A 99 1.08 4.60 10.74
C ASN A 99 -0.14 5.55 10.75
N ALA A 100 -0.38 6.26 9.65
CA ALA A 100 -1.47 7.26 9.55
C ALA A 100 -2.85 6.61 9.36
N PHE A 101 -3.23 5.68 10.22
CA PHE A 101 -4.54 5.04 10.19
C PHE A 101 -5.46 5.57 11.28
N VAL A 102 -6.75 5.53 11.00
CA VAL A 102 -7.85 5.75 11.95
C VAL A 102 -8.86 4.60 11.86
N ASP A 103 -9.58 4.35 12.95
CA ASP A 103 -10.71 3.43 12.92
C ASP A 103 -11.93 4.05 12.21
N ILE A 104 -12.99 3.26 12.03
CA ILE A 104 -14.24 3.72 11.38
C ILE A 104 -14.96 4.82 12.17
N HIS A 105 -14.59 5.09 13.41
CA HIS A 105 -15.11 6.17 14.25
C HIS A 105 -14.21 7.41 14.25
N GLY A 106 -13.07 7.37 13.54
CA GLY A 106 -12.11 8.46 13.46
C GLY A 106 -11.08 8.50 14.58
N ASN A 107 -11.00 7.48 15.46
CA ASN A 107 -9.97 7.40 16.47
C ASN A 107 -8.64 7.01 15.86
N SER A 108 -7.56 7.66 16.27
CA SER A 108 -6.22 7.37 15.77
C SER A 108 -5.78 5.95 16.12
N LEU A 109 -5.16 5.30 15.13
CA LEU A 109 -4.50 4.00 15.25
C LEU A 109 -2.97 4.13 15.14
N SER A 110 -2.43 5.35 15.25
CA SER A 110 -0.99 5.62 15.04
C SER A 110 -0.06 4.86 15.99
N ASP A 111 -0.56 4.51 17.19
CA ASP A 111 0.19 3.74 18.20
C ASP A 111 0.08 2.22 17.99
N ARG A 112 -0.73 1.78 17.03
CA ARG A 112 -0.85 0.36 16.73
C ARG A 112 0.23 -0.10 15.78
N LYS A 113 0.75 -1.27 16.08
CA LYS A 113 1.76 -1.96 15.28
C LYS A 113 1.06 -3.07 14.51
N PHE A 114 1.03 -2.92 13.20
CA PHE A 114 0.34 -3.84 12.31
C PHE A 114 1.30 -4.75 11.56
N GLU A 115 0.86 -5.96 11.30
CA GLU A 115 1.53 -6.91 10.44
C GLU A 115 0.56 -7.59 9.47
N ILE A 116 1.07 -7.98 8.30
CA ILE A 116 0.40 -8.82 7.32
C ILE A 116 1.27 -10.03 7.00
N ASP A 117 0.65 -11.19 6.83
CA ASP A 117 1.33 -12.33 6.25
C ASP A 117 1.46 -12.12 4.74
N CYS A 118 2.66 -12.32 4.22
CA CYS A 118 2.91 -12.39 2.80
C CYS A 118 2.72 -13.85 2.38
N ASP A 119 1.52 -14.19 1.95
CA ASP A 119 1.08 -15.54 1.60
C ASP A 119 1.60 -16.03 0.23
N LEU A 120 2.55 -15.30 -0.33
CA LEU A 120 3.22 -15.64 -1.58
C LEU A 120 4.69 -15.96 -1.31
N GLU A 121 5.21 -16.96 -1.99
CA GLU A 121 6.65 -17.14 -2.10
C GLU A 121 7.20 -16.01 -2.96
N LEU A 122 7.83 -15.06 -2.30
CA LEU A 122 8.43 -13.89 -2.95
C LEU A 122 9.81 -14.27 -3.49
N GLU A 123 9.84 -15.15 -4.50
CA GLU A 123 11.11 -15.63 -5.04
C GLU A 123 11.87 -14.56 -5.82
N ASP A 124 11.20 -13.61 -6.45
CA ASP A 124 11.90 -12.70 -7.38
C ASP A 124 11.58 -11.21 -7.23
N THR A 125 10.56 -10.82 -6.50
CA THR A 125 10.25 -9.39 -6.35
C THR A 125 9.56 -9.10 -5.03
N LEU A 126 10.32 -8.66 -4.04
CA LEU A 126 9.74 -8.02 -2.88
C LEU A 126 9.01 -6.75 -3.35
N SER A 127 7.69 -6.84 -3.36
CA SER A 127 6.88 -5.69 -3.67
C SER A 127 6.73 -4.83 -2.43
N TYR A 128 6.87 -3.54 -2.60
CA TYR A 128 6.44 -2.56 -1.63
C TYR A 128 4.93 -2.71 -1.39
N GLN A 129 4.54 -2.88 -0.12
CA GLN A 129 3.13 -3.05 0.26
C GLN A 129 2.60 -1.79 0.96
N ASP A 130 2.74 -0.64 0.35
CA ASP A 130 2.28 0.65 0.85
C ASP A 130 2.77 0.94 2.28
N SER A 131 1.91 0.99 3.29
CA SER A 131 2.31 1.23 4.68
C SER A 131 3.13 0.10 5.29
N PHE A 132 3.09 -1.10 4.71
CA PHE A 132 3.79 -2.28 5.23
C PHE A 132 5.17 -2.42 4.56
N LYS A 133 6.08 -1.52 4.89
CA LYS A 133 7.37 -1.35 4.22
C LYS A 133 8.53 -2.10 4.88
N TRP A 134 8.39 -2.64 6.06
CA TRP A 134 9.39 -3.46 6.72
C TRP A 134 9.06 -4.93 6.54
N TYR A 135 9.99 -5.69 6.00
CA TYR A 135 9.77 -7.09 5.65
C TYR A 135 10.71 -8.03 6.41
N SER A 136 10.19 -9.15 6.87
CA SER A 136 10.96 -10.23 7.45
C SER A 136 10.89 -11.49 6.58
N TYR A 137 12.02 -11.89 6.01
CA TYR A 137 12.11 -13.13 5.23
C TYR A 137 11.82 -14.37 6.05
N ASN A 138 12.34 -14.43 7.28
CA ASN A 138 12.21 -15.59 8.13
C ASN A 138 10.74 -15.87 8.52
N LEU A 139 9.95 -14.81 8.64
CA LEU A 139 8.55 -14.91 9.06
C LEU A 139 7.58 -14.75 7.88
N ASN A 140 8.08 -14.39 6.71
CA ASN A 140 7.28 -14.05 5.54
C ASN A 140 6.16 -13.04 5.87
N LYS A 141 6.52 -11.98 6.58
CA LYS A 141 5.60 -10.94 7.04
C LYS A 141 6.09 -9.56 6.69
N ALA A 142 5.15 -8.67 6.41
CA ALA A 142 5.40 -7.24 6.29
C ALA A 142 4.75 -6.47 7.45
N TYR A 143 5.39 -5.38 7.85
CA TYR A 143 5.04 -4.58 9.02
C TYR A 143 4.95 -3.11 8.65
N ASN A 144 4.09 -2.37 9.34
CA ASN A 144 4.05 -0.90 9.24
C ASN A 144 5.04 -0.20 10.19
N TYR A 145 5.93 -0.94 10.80
CA TYR A 145 6.92 -0.45 11.77
C TYR A 145 8.19 -1.32 11.73
N GLU A 146 9.31 -0.74 12.12
CA GLU A 146 10.56 -1.46 12.30
C GLU A 146 10.49 -2.36 13.55
N ASN A 147 10.95 -3.61 13.44
CA ASN A 147 11.02 -4.55 14.55
C ASN A 147 12.27 -5.43 14.50
N SER A 148 12.49 -6.24 15.54
CA SER A 148 13.67 -7.10 15.65
C SER A 148 13.73 -8.24 14.65
N HIS A 149 12.65 -8.55 13.96
CA HIS A 149 12.56 -9.58 12.92
C HIS A 149 12.71 -9.01 11.52
N PHE A 150 12.74 -7.72 11.42
CA PHE A 150 12.86 -7.02 10.17
C PHE A 150 14.21 -7.30 9.50
N SER A 151 14.17 -7.60 8.23
CA SER A 151 15.37 -7.83 7.40
C SER A 151 15.64 -6.67 6.46
N TYR A 152 14.59 -6.02 5.97
CA TYR A 152 14.67 -4.93 4.99
C TYR A 152 13.60 -3.88 5.23
N ASN A 153 13.98 -2.62 5.03
CA ASN A 153 13.06 -1.54 4.82
C ASN A 153 12.90 -1.33 3.30
N LEU A 154 11.77 -1.73 2.76
CA LEU A 154 11.47 -1.68 1.33
C LEU A 154 11.34 -0.27 0.76
N ASP A 155 11.17 0.74 1.63
CA ASP A 155 11.04 2.14 1.23
C ASP A 155 12.41 2.80 0.97
N THR A 156 13.46 2.32 1.67
CA THR A 156 14.82 2.89 1.59
C THR A 156 15.83 1.98 0.92
N THR A 157 15.47 0.72 0.73
CA THR A 157 16.35 -0.25 0.13
C THR A 157 16.10 -0.24 -1.37
N ASP A 158 17.17 -0.16 -2.13
CA ASP A 158 17.10 -0.37 -3.57
C ASP A 158 16.47 -1.75 -3.83
N LEU A 159 15.29 -1.77 -4.45
CA LEU A 159 14.54 -2.98 -4.73
C LEU A 159 15.25 -3.92 -5.72
N ASN A 160 16.44 -3.58 -6.13
CA ASN A 160 17.36 -4.40 -6.90
C ASN A 160 18.15 -5.45 -6.10
N LEU A 161 17.74 -5.74 -4.86
CA LEU A 161 18.42 -6.77 -4.06
C LEU A 161 18.43 -8.17 -4.68
N TYR A 162 17.75 -8.38 -5.79
CA TYR A 162 17.68 -9.65 -6.51
C TYR A 162 17.96 -9.55 -8.01
N GLY A 163 18.34 -8.40 -8.50
CA GLY A 163 18.73 -8.21 -9.89
C GLY A 163 20.24 -7.98 -9.97
N ASP A 164 20.95 -8.92 -10.53
CA ASP A 164 22.34 -8.84 -11.00
C ASP A 164 23.42 -8.46 -9.98
N THR A 165 24.08 -9.48 -9.49
CA THR A 165 25.46 -9.42 -9.01
C THR A 165 26.48 -9.37 -10.16
N ASP A 166 26.05 -9.21 -11.39
CA ASP A 166 26.94 -8.99 -12.52
C ASP A 166 27.06 -7.51 -12.82
N GLY A 167 28.18 -6.98 -12.30
CA GLY A 167 28.57 -5.60 -12.39
C GLY A 167 28.43 -4.98 -13.77
N ASP A 168 27.63 -3.97 -13.80
CA ASP A 168 27.94 -2.77 -14.56
C ASP A 168 27.49 -1.59 -13.70
N GLU A 169 28.48 -1.03 -13.01
CA GLU A 169 28.43 0.31 -12.44
C GLU A 169 28.40 1.30 -13.60
N ASP A 170 27.27 1.42 -14.29
CA ASP A 170 27.12 2.48 -15.26
C ASP A 170 25.71 3.09 -15.20
N ASP A 171 25.71 4.35 -14.77
CA ASP A 171 24.74 5.39 -15.07
C ASP A 171 23.26 5.08 -14.76
N ARG A 172 22.96 4.76 -13.51
CA ARG A 172 21.62 5.03 -13.03
C ARG A 172 21.56 6.45 -12.46
N GLU A 173 21.29 7.39 -13.34
CA GLU A 173 20.59 8.58 -12.93
C GLU A 173 19.36 8.09 -12.13
N TRP A 174 19.40 8.27 -10.83
CA TRP A 174 18.21 8.23 -10.01
C TRP A 174 17.28 9.28 -10.58
N ASP A 175 16.33 8.81 -11.35
CA ASP A 175 15.29 9.68 -11.85
C ASP A 175 14.68 10.40 -10.65
N ASP A 176 14.72 11.70 -10.69
CA ASP A 176 13.93 12.62 -9.83
C ASP A 176 12.42 12.31 -9.85
N TYR A 177 12.03 11.25 -10.52
CA TYR A 177 10.67 10.79 -10.72
C TYR A 177 9.99 10.32 -9.43
N HIS A 178 10.75 9.81 -8.47
CA HIS A 178 10.19 9.39 -7.18
C HIS A 178 9.82 10.56 -6.27
N GLN A 179 10.46 11.71 -6.44
CA GLN A 179 10.19 12.91 -5.66
C GLN A 179 8.95 13.68 -6.12
N TYR A 180 8.58 13.55 -7.39
CA TYR A 180 7.49 14.33 -7.98
C TYR A 180 6.08 13.78 -7.73
N TYR A 181 5.93 12.52 -7.31
CA TYR A 181 4.63 11.86 -7.19
C TYR A 181 4.17 11.59 -5.77
N CYS A 182 5.01 11.85 -4.77
CA CYS A 182 4.64 11.70 -3.37
C CYS A 182 4.33 13.04 -2.67
N ASP A 183 4.62 14.19 -3.29
CA ASP A 183 4.51 15.51 -2.66
C ASP A 183 3.26 16.32 -3.08
N ASP A 184 2.33 15.75 -3.84
CA ASP A 184 1.06 16.44 -4.18
C ASP A 184 -0.17 15.64 -3.78
#